data_ebb1bea7768413403d77fe21422543fc
#
_entry.id   ebb1bea7768413403d77fe21422543fc
#
_cell.length_a   1.000
_cell.length_b   1.000
_cell.length_c   1.000
_cell.angle_alpha   90.00
_cell.angle_beta   90.00
_cell.angle_gamma   90.00
#
_symmetry.space_group_name_H-M   'P 1'
#
loop_
_entity.id
_entity.type
_entity.pdbx_description
1 polymer ?
#
loop_
_entity_poly.entity_id
_entity_poly.type
_entity_poly.pdbx_seq_one_letter_code
_entity_poly.pdbx_strand_id
1 'polypeptide(L)'
;MTPAHPDHSRTLWIGTFPVAGIGTPAGLGEGIWRTELDTDSGLLSPAVQVCEVPAPSFLVRHPHLPLLYATAEAEPEGALTVLGVGDGATLTPLDEPGSAGAAPTHLALLPGLPGGLLVTSNYGDGTVGVAHLDPHGRPVGATSALRHTGHGPRTDRQEGSHAHSATVAPGAGTVLVCDLGTDELRRLRVVEGGGSPQLVEDGVAFRFTPGSGPRHAAFLPDGRHLLVVTELSAEVVLQEWGGKEAHEVTRVPVADRSDDAPLPSHLVLSPQPDGTLLLDVAVRGPGSLATFRVSSDGSGLELLGRAWTGTSWPRHFAVVDAGDGRSLLVVAGETDSLVRVLERTPQNPRPRLLEGSAQVPSPAFVLEDSGV
;
A
#
# COMPACT_ATOMS: atom_id res chain seq x y z
N MET A 1 3.53 42.30 -13.21
CA MET A 1 4.05 40.97 -12.85
C MET A 1 3.20 40.52 -11.68
N THR A 2 2.26 39.63 -11.91
CA THR A 2 1.49 38.94 -10.86
C THR A 2 2.47 38.00 -10.14
N PRO A 3 2.55 37.99 -8.81
CA PRO A 3 3.39 37.02 -8.13
C PRO A 3 2.90 35.61 -8.51
N ALA A 4 3.83 34.73 -8.86
CA ALA A 4 3.52 33.32 -9.04
C ALA A 4 2.95 32.83 -7.72
N HIS A 5 1.69 32.40 -7.72
CA HIS A 5 1.10 31.69 -6.59
C HIS A 5 1.93 30.42 -6.36
N PRO A 6 2.22 30.04 -5.10
CA PRO A 6 2.78 28.73 -4.82
C PRO A 6 1.90 27.68 -5.50
N ASP A 7 2.53 26.68 -6.08
CA ASP A 7 1.84 25.63 -6.84
C ASP A 7 0.98 24.80 -5.88
N HIS A 8 -0.31 25.13 -5.80
CA HIS A 8 -1.29 24.44 -4.95
C HIS A 8 -1.85 23.16 -5.63
N SER A 9 -1.33 22.82 -6.80
CA SER A 9 -1.70 21.59 -7.50
C SER A 9 -0.76 20.44 -7.15
N ARG A 10 -1.33 19.25 -6.95
CA ARG A 10 -0.60 17.99 -6.80
C ARG A 10 -1.10 16.99 -7.82
N THR A 11 -0.19 16.45 -8.60
CA THR A 11 -0.49 15.37 -9.52
C THR A 11 -0.66 14.05 -8.77
N LEU A 12 -1.74 13.33 -9.05
CA LEU A 12 -2.02 12.02 -8.47
C LEU A 12 -2.13 10.98 -9.59
N TRP A 13 -1.44 9.87 -9.44
CA TRP A 13 -1.65 8.66 -10.24
C TRP A 13 -2.58 7.71 -9.50
N ILE A 14 -3.54 7.18 -10.25
CA ILE A 14 -4.55 6.26 -9.75
C ILE A 14 -4.37 4.93 -10.48
N GLY A 15 -3.93 3.91 -9.74
CA GLY A 15 -3.93 2.53 -10.22
C GLY A 15 -5.33 1.92 -10.15
N THR A 16 -5.62 0.97 -11.03
CA THR A 16 -6.97 0.41 -11.17
C THR A 16 -6.99 -1.11 -11.07
N PHE A 17 -8.15 -1.66 -10.81
CA PHE A 17 -8.38 -3.09 -10.65
C PHE A 17 -9.42 -3.58 -11.68
N PRO A 18 -9.01 -4.00 -12.88
CA PRO A 18 -9.94 -4.31 -13.97
C PRO A 18 -10.54 -5.71 -13.92
N VAL A 19 -9.93 -6.63 -13.16
CA VAL A 19 -10.42 -8.01 -13.06
C VAL A 19 -11.67 -8.04 -12.18
N ALA A 20 -12.63 -8.87 -12.54
CA ALA A 20 -13.79 -9.16 -11.69
C ALA A 20 -13.30 -9.71 -10.34
N GLY A 21 -13.08 -8.80 -9.40
CA GLY A 21 -12.84 -9.11 -8.01
C GLY A 21 -14.12 -8.97 -7.20
N ILE A 22 -14.01 -8.98 -5.89
CA ILE A 22 -15.16 -8.70 -5.02
C ILE A 22 -15.67 -7.28 -5.33
N GLY A 23 -16.78 -7.20 -6.05
CA GLY A 23 -17.48 -5.96 -6.35
C GLY A 23 -17.13 -5.25 -7.67
N THR A 24 -16.14 -5.72 -8.44
CA THR A 24 -15.72 -5.06 -9.68
C THR A 24 -16.10 -5.89 -10.89
N PRO A 25 -16.89 -5.38 -11.84
CA PRO A 25 -17.10 -6.05 -13.13
C PRO A 25 -15.79 -6.15 -13.92
N ALA A 26 -15.59 -7.28 -14.61
CA ALA A 26 -14.44 -7.47 -15.48
C ALA A 26 -14.42 -6.41 -16.61
N GLY A 27 -13.23 -5.92 -16.97
CA GLY A 27 -13.01 -5.01 -18.07
C GLY A 27 -13.30 -3.53 -17.76
N LEU A 28 -13.50 -3.15 -16.50
CA LEU A 28 -13.54 -1.76 -16.09
C LEU A 28 -12.17 -1.37 -15.48
N GLY A 29 -11.72 -0.14 -15.79
CA GLY A 29 -10.56 0.46 -15.14
C GLY A 29 -9.21 -0.10 -15.56
N GLU A 30 -9.00 -0.40 -16.81
CA GLU A 30 -7.68 -0.75 -17.33
C GLU A 30 -6.74 0.46 -17.30
N GLY A 31 -5.52 0.26 -16.75
CA GLY A 31 -4.45 1.23 -16.82
C GLY A 31 -4.35 2.19 -15.63
N ILE A 32 -3.43 3.15 -15.78
CA ILE A 32 -3.16 4.19 -14.79
C ILE A 32 -3.83 5.48 -15.24
N TRP A 33 -4.53 6.10 -14.30
CA TRP A 33 -5.21 7.37 -14.47
C TRP A 33 -4.48 8.49 -13.74
N ARG A 34 -4.68 9.72 -14.19
CA ARG A 34 -4.13 10.92 -13.55
C ARG A 34 -5.25 11.91 -13.26
N THR A 35 -5.15 12.56 -12.10
CA THR A 35 -5.96 13.73 -11.73
C THR A 35 -5.08 14.74 -11.01
N GLU A 36 -5.47 16.01 -11.04
CA GLU A 36 -4.83 17.07 -10.27
C GLU A 36 -5.67 17.37 -9.04
N LEU A 37 -5.01 17.44 -7.87
CA LEU A 37 -5.61 17.83 -6.61
C LEU A 37 -5.23 19.28 -6.32
N ASP A 38 -6.23 20.15 -6.18
CA ASP A 38 -6.04 21.49 -5.64
C ASP A 38 -6.00 21.41 -4.11
N THR A 39 -4.83 21.75 -3.52
CA THR A 39 -4.62 21.59 -2.07
C THR A 39 -5.34 22.64 -1.23
N ASP A 40 -5.77 23.75 -1.80
CA ASP A 40 -6.53 24.78 -1.07
C ASP A 40 -8.00 24.37 -0.91
N SER A 41 -8.60 23.92 -1.99
CA SER A 41 -10.02 23.58 -2.03
C SER A 41 -10.33 22.10 -1.79
N GLY A 42 -9.34 21.19 -2.00
CA GLY A 42 -9.55 19.76 -2.01
C GLY A 42 -10.33 19.25 -3.23
N LEU A 43 -10.44 20.05 -4.28
CA LEU A 43 -11.09 19.64 -5.52
C LEU A 43 -10.15 18.82 -6.39
N LEU A 44 -10.72 17.84 -7.10
CA LEU A 44 -10.03 17.04 -8.10
C LEU A 44 -10.43 17.48 -9.50
N SER A 45 -9.46 17.55 -10.42
CA SER A 45 -9.74 17.69 -11.84
C SER A 45 -10.42 16.42 -12.39
N PRO A 46 -11.10 16.48 -13.56
CA PRO A 46 -11.50 15.27 -14.25
C PRO A 46 -10.31 14.36 -14.49
N ALA A 47 -10.43 13.08 -14.09
CA ALA A 47 -9.37 12.11 -14.27
C ALA A 47 -9.23 11.71 -15.74
N VAL A 48 -8.00 11.50 -16.19
CA VAL A 48 -7.67 11.04 -17.55
C VAL A 48 -6.80 9.79 -17.47
N GLN A 49 -7.06 8.81 -18.32
CA GLN A 49 -6.18 7.65 -18.48
C GLN A 49 -4.87 8.10 -19.16
N VAL A 50 -3.74 7.85 -18.49
CA VAL A 50 -2.41 8.26 -18.98
C VAL A 50 -1.54 7.10 -19.46
N CYS A 51 -1.89 5.89 -19.08
CA CYS A 51 -1.18 4.69 -19.51
C CYS A 51 -2.13 3.48 -19.50
N GLU A 52 -2.19 2.74 -20.58
CA GLU A 52 -2.94 1.50 -20.70
C GLU A 52 -2.00 0.33 -20.37
N VAL A 53 -2.17 -0.23 -19.17
CA VAL A 53 -1.41 -1.40 -18.66
C VAL A 53 -2.38 -2.29 -17.88
N PRO A 54 -2.13 -3.63 -17.85
CA PRO A 54 -3.06 -4.54 -17.20
C PRO A 54 -3.02 -4.42 -15.68
N ALA A 55 -4.17 -4.34 -15.05
CA ALA A 55 -4.41 -4.46 -13.60
C ALA A 55 -3.35 -3.78 -12.70
N PRO A 56 -3.02 -2.48 -12.86
CA PRO A 56 -1.99 -1.81 -12.05
C PRO A 56 -2.54 -1.45 -10.66
N SER A 57 -2.85 -2.48 -9.86
CA SER A 57 -3.53 -2.33 -8.58
C SER A 57 -2.62 -1.78 -7.46
N PHE A 58 -1.29 -1.80 -7.66
CA PHE A 58 -0.32 -1.23 -6.73
C PHE A 58 0.83 -0.55 -7.50
N LEU A 59 1.24 0.64 -7.04
CA LEU A 59 2.26 1.47 -7.67
C LEU A 59 3.38 1.80 -6.69
N VAL A 60 4.63 1.79 -7.15
CA VAL A 60 5.80 2.24 -6.37
C VAL A 60 6.67 3.15 -7.21
N ARG A 61 6.92 4.37 -6.73
CA ARG A 61 7.84 5.33 -7.34
C ARG A 61 9.29 4.97 -6.98
N HIS A 62 10.20 4.97 -7.96
CA HIS A 62 11.63 4.85 -7.65
C HIS A 62 12.11 6.14 -6.95
N PRO A 63 12.86 6.06 -5.83
CA PRO A 63 13.19 7.24 -5.01
C PRO A 63 14.14 8.22 -5.70
N HIS A 64 14.90 7.81 -6.73
CA HIS A 64 15.97 8.61 -7.34
C HIS A 64 15.94 8.61 -8.88
N LEU A 65 15.13 7.78 -9.51
CA LEU A 65 15.05 7.65 -10.96
C LEU A 65 13.64 8.01 -11.44
N PRO A 66 13.50 8.51 -12.67
CA PRO A 66 12.18 8.82 -13.24
C PRO A 66 11.45 7.53 -13.66
N LEU A 67 11.24 6.64 -12.70
CA LEU A 67 10.60 5.34 -12.90
C LEU A 67 9.46 5.12 -11.93
N LEU A 68 8.43 4.44 -12.41
CA LEU A 68 7.31 3.93 -11.66
C LEU A 68 7.20 2.41 -11.92
N TYR A 69 6.97 1.63 -10.87
CA TYR A 69 6.70 0.21 -10.98
C TYR A 69 5.24 -0.03 -10.65
N ALA A 70 4.58 -0.85 -11.44
CA ALA A 70 3.18 -1.25 -11.23
C ALA A 70 3.07 -2.77 -11.19
N THR A 71 2.16 -3.29 -10.37
CA THR A 71 1.72 -4.68 -10.49
C THR A 71 0.85 -4.84 -11.74
N ALA A 72 0.84 -6.05 -12.31
CA ALA A 72 -0.20 -6.51 -13.22
C ALA A 72 -0.91 -7.68 -12.51
N GLU A 73 -1.92 -7.34 -11.68
CA GLU A 73 -2.61 -8.29 -10.78
C GLU A 73 -3.52 -9.23 -11.57
N ALA A 74 -2.91 -10.25 -12.18
CA ALA A 74 -3.57 -11.24 -13.02
C ALA A 74 -3.33 -12.66 -12.56
N GLU A 75 -4.21 -13.57 -12.96
CA GLU A 75 -4.12 -15.02 -12.75
C GLU A 75 -4.20 -15.76 -14.09
N PRO A 76 -3.55 -16.92 -14.23
CA PRO A 76 -2.72 -17.64 -13.25
C PRO A 76 -1.29 -17.11 -13.15
N GLU A 77 -0.88 -16.22 -14.01
CA GLU A 77 0.46 -15.62 -14.05
C GLU A 77 0.34 -14.10 -14.00
N GLY A 78 0.97 -13.50 -12.99
CA GLY A 78 1.06 -12.06 -12.85
C GLY A 78 2.33 -11.49 -13.45
N ALA A 79 2.35 -10.19 -13.68
CA ALA A 79 3.50 -9.47 -14.18
C ALA A 79 3.74 -8.17 -13.39
N LEU A 80 4.84 -7.51 -13.71
CA LEU A 80 5.19 -6.17 -13.29
C LEU A 80 5.28 -5.29 -14.53
N THR A 81 4.89 -4.04 -14.43
CA THR A 81 5.15 -3.06 -15.48
C THR A 81 6.15 -2.03 -14.97
N VAL A 82 7.22 -1.82 -15.70
CA VAL A 82 8.19 -0.73 -15.47
C VAL A 82 7.85 0.42 -16.39
N LEU A 83 7.63 1.58 -15.82
CA LEU A 83 7.18 2.78 -16.52
C LEU A 83 8.23 3.89 -16.37
N GLY A 84 8.59 4.52 -17.48
CA GLY A 84 9.33 5.78 -17.48
C GLY A 84 8.38 6.93 -17.18
N VAL A 85 8.79 7.83 -16.28
CA VAL A 85 8.06 9.05 -15.95
C VAL A 85 8.72 10.21 -16.69
N GLY A 86 7.97 10.82 -17.59
CA GLY A 86 8.38 11.98 -18.36
C GLY A 86 7.75 13.28 -17.89
N ASP A 87 8.08 14.36 -18.59
CA ASP A 87 7.54 15.70 -18.31
C ASP A 87 6.01 15.71 -18.30
N GLY A 88 5.42 16.49 -17.38
CA GLY A 88 3.97 16.60 -17.24
C GLY A 88 3.32 15.29 -16.75
N ALA A 89 4.05 14.49 -15.96
CA ALA A 89 3.59 13.20 -15.42
C ALA A 89 3.09 12.23 -16.50
N THR A 90 3.75 12.20 -17.65
CA THR A 90 3.51 11.21 -18.71
C THR A 90 4.15 9.87 -18.32
N LEU A 91 3.46 8.76 -18.61
CA LEU A 91 3.94 7.41 -18.34
C LEU A 91 4.18 6.65 -19.64
N THR A 92 5.34 6.00 -19.76
CA THR A 92 5.72 5.20 -20.93
C THR A 92 6.14 3.81 -20.47
N PRO A 93 5.45 2.73 -20.89
CA PRO A 93 5.89 1.37 -20.60
C PRO A 93 7.27 1.09 -21.17
N LEU A 94 8.14 0.52 -20.35
CA LEU A 94 9.54 0.20 -20.69
C LEU A 94 9.81 -1.30 -20.69
N ASP A 95 9.32 -2.02 -19.65
CA ASP A 95 9.52 -3.47 -19.47
C ASP A 95 8.27 -4.08 -18.78
N GLU A 96 8.09 -5.37 -19.01
CA GLU A 96 7.01 -6.16 -18.41
C GLU A 96 7.54 -7.55 -17.98
N PRO A 97 8.35 -7.63 -16.91
CA PRO A 97 8.80 -8.92 -16.39
C PRO A 97 7.69 -9.65 -15.65
N GLY A 98 7.72 -10.98 -15.64
CA GLY A 98 6.83 -11.78 -14.80
C GLY A 98 7.04 -11.50 -13.31
N SER A 99 5.98 -11.59 -12.51
CA SER A 99 6.03 -11.45 -11.04
C SER A 99 6.56 -12.69 -10.31
N ALA A 100 6.76 -13.77 -11.05
CA ALA A 100 7.09 -15.11 -10.57
C ALA A 100 6.01 -15.73 -9.66
N GLY A 101 4.74 -15.34 -9.84
CA GLY A 101 3.58 -15.85 -9.12
C GLY A 101 2.26 -15.32 -9.69
N ALA A 102 1.16 -15.62 -9.01
CA ALA A 102 -0.18 -15.24 -9.40
C ALA A 102 -0.73 -14.08 -8.57
N ALA A 103 -1.49 -13.19 -9.21
CA ALA A 103 -2.14 -12.02 -8.58
C ALA A 103 -1.18 -11.19 -7.71
N PRO A 104 -0.16 -10.52 -8.29
CA PRO A 104 0.74 -9.64 -7.54
C PRO A 104 -0.03 -8.41 -7.00
N THR A 105 -0.11 -8.30 -5.67
CA THR A 105 -0.90 -7.27 -4.99
C THR A 105 -0.07 -6.14 -4.38
N HIS A 106 1.26 -6.33 -4.25
CA HIS A 106 2.12 -5.37 -3.58
C HIS A 106 3.55 -5.42 -4.12
N LEU A 107 4.19 -4.26 -4.11
CA LEU A 107 5.59 -4.06 -4.47
C LEU A 107 6.35 -3.41 -3.32
N ALA A 108 7.58 -3.87 -3.08
CA ALA A 108 8.52 -3.18 -2.21
C ALA A 108 9.88 -3.05 -2.92
N LEU A 109 10.43 -1.84 -2.91
CA LEU A 109 11.76 -1.57 -3.44
C LEU A 109 12.78 -1.59 -2.30
N LEU A 110 13.85 -2.37 -2.43
CA LEU A 110 14.99 -2.34 -1.54
C LEU A 110 16.09 -1.48 -2.16
N PRO A 111 16.17 -0.19 -1.78
CA PRO A 111 17.24 0.68 -2.21
C PRO A 111 18.55 0.36 -1.47
N GLY A 112 19.68 0.78 -2.01
CA GLY A 112 20.99 0.66 -1.33
C GLY A 112 21.78 -0.62 -1.61
N LEU A 113 21.23 -1.55 -2.37
CA LEU A 113 21.93 -2.65 -2.99
C LEU A 113 22.40 -2.21 -4.40
N PRO A 114 23.50 -2.73 -4.96
CA PRO A 114 23.87 -2.43 -6.33
C PRO A 114 22.72 -2.76 -7.30
N GLY A 115 22.13 -1.73 -7.92
CA GLY A 115 20.94 -1.83 -8.75
C GLY A 115 19.62 -1.91 -7.95
N GLY A 116 19.60 -2.52 -6.79
CA GLY A 116 18.40 -2.73 -5.97
C GLY A 116 17.69 -4.06 -6.21
N LEU A 117 16.72 -4.36 -5.34
CA LEU A 117 15.79 -5.47 -5.52
C LEU A 117 14.36 -4.94 -5.54
N LEU A 118 13.54 -5.43 -6.46
CA LEU A 118 12.11 -5.23 -6.45
C LEU A 118 11.44 -6.53 -5.97
N VAL A 119 10.71 -6.44 -4.87
CA VAL A 119 10.03 -7.57 -4.21
C VAL A 119 8.55 -7.47 -4.49
N THR A 120 7.96 -8.56 -4.95
CA THR A 120 6.53 -8.68 -5.29
C THR A 120 5.87 -9.66 -4.34
N SER A 121 4.76 -9.26 -3.74
CA SER A 121 3.90 -10.17 -2.99
C SER A 121 2.80 -10.67 -3.92
N ASN A 122 2.77 -11.97 -4.20
CA ASN A 122 1.80 -12.62 -5.08
C ASN A 122 0.71 -13.28 -4.21
N TYR A 123 -0.46 -12.65 -4.19
CA TYR A 123 -1.57 -13.11 -3.35
C TYR A 123 -2.14 -14.46 -3.81
N GLY A 124 -2.25 -14.67 -5.13
CA GLY A 124 -2.94 -15.82 -5.69
C GLY A 124 -2.31 -17.17 -5.34
N ASP A 125 -0.99 -17.23 -5.18
CA ASP A 125 -0.25 -18.47 -4.86
C ASP A 125 0.70 -18.36 -3.65
N GLY A 126 0.69 -17.23 -2.95
CA GLY A 126 1.49 -16.99 -1.75
C GLY A 126 2.99 -16.86 -2.00
N THR A 127 3.43 -16.80 -3.26
CA THR A 127 4.86 -16.65 -3.58
C THR A 127 5.32 -15.20 -3.38
N VAL A 128 6.62 -15.04 -3.13
CA VAL A 128 7.29 -13.75 -3.16
C VAL A 128 8.26 -13.74 -4.33
N GLY A 129 7.99 -12.86 -5.31
CA GLY A 129 8.86 -12.64 -6.46
C GLY A 129 10.00 -11.70 -6.10
N VAL A 130 11.19 -11.95 -6.64
CA VAL A 130 12.38 -11.10 -6.44
C VAL A 130 13.03 -10.84 -7.79
N ALA A 131 12.96 -9.59 -8.25
CA ALA A 131 13.62 -9.12 -9.45
C ALA A 131 14.84 -8.27 -9.07
N HIS A 132 15.99 -8.58 -9.68
CA HIS A 132 17.19 -7.74 -9.61
C HIS A 132 17.03 -6.55 -10.53
N LEU A 133 17.48 -5.38 -10.08
CA LEU A 133 17.48 -4.17 -10.89
C LEU A 133 18.91 -3.78 -11.29
N ASP A 134 19.06 -3.26 -12.49
CA ASP A 134 20.30 -2.63 -12.93
C ASP A 134 20.46 -1.21 -12.31
N PRO A 135 21.58 -0.52 -12.52
CA PRO A 135 21.77 0.85 -12.02
C PRO A 135 20.79 1.88 -12.61
N HIS A 136 20.05 1.52 -13.67
CA HIS A 136 18.99 2.34 -14.26
C HIS A 136 17.59 1.96 -13.75
N GLY A 137 17.50 1.06 -12.75
CA GLY A 137 16.25 0.61 -12.17
C GLY A 137 15.46 -0.38 -13.04
N ARG A 138 16.11 -0.98 -14.07
CA ARG A 138 15.46 -1.94 -14.98
C ARG A 138 15.67 -3.37 -14.48
N PRO A 139 14.67 -4.25 -14.52
CA PRO A 139 14.83 -5.66 -14.17
C PRO A 139 15.85 -6.36 -15.04
N VAL A 140 16.71 -7.18 -14.43
CA VAL A 140 17.77 -7.95 -15.10
C VAL A 140 17.55 -9.44 -14.87
N GLY A 141 17.45 -10.19 -15.95
CA GLY A 141 17.20 -11.62 -15.88
C GLY A 141 15.76 -11.99 -15.47
N ALA A 142 15.58 -13.23 -15.10
CA ALA A 142 14.27 -13.72 -14.65
C ALA A 142 14.03 -13.40 -13.18
N THR A 143 12.77 -13.06 -12.85
CA THR A 143 12.32 -12.93 -11.46
C THR A 143 12.37 -14.31 -10.78
N SER A 144 13.00 -14.39 -9.62
CA SER A 144 12.99 -15.61 -8.81
C SER A 144 11.81 -15.66 -7.88
N ALA A 145 11.35 -16.88 -7.50
CA ALA A 145 10.23 -17.09 -6.59
C ALA A 145 10.68 -17.71 -5.27
N LEU A 146 10.26 -17.11 -4.16
CA LEU A 146 10.31 -17.72 -2.84
C LEU A 146 8.91 -18.27 -2.53
N ARG A 147 8.83 -19.60 -2.27
CA ARG A 147 7.57 -20.28 -2.02
C ARG A 147 7.38 -20.56 -0.55
N HIS A 148 6.18 -20.32 -0.06
CA HIS A 148 5.77 -20.66 1.30
C HIS A 148 4.59 -21.63 1.26
N THR A 149 4.40 -22.39 2.33
CA THR A 149 3.29 -23.34 2.48
C THR A 149 2.67 -23.21 3.86
N GLY A 150 1.39 -23.43 3.94
CA GLY A 150 0.63 -23.35 5.17
C GLY A 150 -0.82 -23.00 4.85
N HIS A 151 -1.65 -22.92 5.85
CA HIS A 151 -3.04 -22.51 5.76
C HIS A 151 -3.54 -21.99 7.11
N GLY A 152 -4.60 -21.22 7.10
CA GLY A 152 -5.30 -20.78 8.29
C GLY A 152 -6.66 -21.48 8.47
N PRO A 153 -7.44 -21.07 9.47
CA PRO A 153 -8.74 -21.68 9.77
C PRO A 153 -9.88 -21.25 8.83
N ARG A 154 -9.71 -20.14 8.10
CA ARG A 154 -10.70 -19.57 7.17
C ARG A 154 -10.55 -20.21 5.80
N THR A 155 -11.23 -21.33 5.57
CA THR A 155 -11.10 -22.12 4.32
C THR A 155 -11.53 -21.36 3.06
N ASP A 156 -12.28 -20.27 3.20
CA ASP A 156 -12.70 -19.38 2.14
C ASP A 156 -11.63 -18.31 1.78
N ARG A 157 -10.65 -18.10 2.64
CA ARG A 157 -9.64 -17.03 2.50
C ARG A 157 -8.22 -17.44 2.91
N GLN A 158 -8.05 -18.62 3.49
CA GLN A 158 -6.79 -19.11 4.05
C GLN A 158 -6.55 -20.58 3.70
N GLU A 159 -7.01 -21.02 2.54
CA GLU A 159 -6.80 -22.38 2.02
C GLU A 159 -5.34 -22.68 1.68
N GLY A 160 -4.53 -21.63 1.54
CA GLY A 160 -3.11 -21.66 1.23
C GLY A 160 -2.38 -20.42 1.76
N SER A 161 -1.10 -20.31 1.46
CA SER A 161 -0.32 -19.09 1.66
C SER A 161 -0.81 -17.99 0.71
N HIS A 162 -0.98 -16.77 1.21
CA HIS A 162 -1.38 -15.58 0.47
C HIS A 162 -0.50 -14.38 0.88
N ALA A 163 0.67 -14.25 0.24
CA ALA A 163 1.56 -13.11 0.47
C ALA A 163 0.88 -11.82 0.02
N HIS A 164 0.54 -10.94 0.98
CA HIS A 164 -0.25 -9.75 0.67
C HIS A 164 0.58 -8.48 0.57
N SER A 165 1.59 -8.31 1.39
CA SER A 165 2.50 -7.16 1.32
C SER A 165 3.89 -7.50 1.84
N ALA A 166 4.88 -6.74 1.39
CA ALA A 166 6.25 -6.80 1.86
C ALA A 166 6.68 -5.43 2.42
N THR A 167 7.32 -5.43 3.58
CA THR A 167 7.82 -4.21 4.25
C THR A 167 9.29 -4.38 4.56
N VAL A 168 10.12 -3.42 4.14
CA VAL A 168 11.56 -3.43 4.41
C VAL A 168 11.80 -3.00 5.86
N ALA A 169 12.43 -3.86 6.64
CA ALA A 169 12.79 -3.51 8.01
C ALA A 169 13.96 -2.51 8.04
N PRO A 170 14.04 -1.67 9.07
CA PRO A 170 15.17 -0.76 9.25
C PRO A 170 16.50 -1.49 9.18
N GLY A 171 17.47 -0.90 8.45
CA GLY A 171 18.78 -1.53 8.19
C GLY A 171 18.87 -2.29 6.87
N ALA A 172 17.77 -2.35 6.08
CA ALA A 172 17.70 -2.87 4.70
C ALA A 172 18.17 -4.33 4.48
N GLY A 173 18.42 -5.07 5.55
CA GLY A 173 18.85 -6.49 5.47
C GLY A 173 17.72 -7.51 5.65
N THR A 174 16.52 -7.05 5.98
CA THR A 174 15.36 -7.90 6.27
C THR A 174 14.11 -7.35 5.59
N VAL A 175 13.30 -8.24 5.05
CA VAL A 175 11.97 -7.96 4.51
C VAL A 175 10.97 -8.78 5.30
N LEU A 176 9.91 -8.13 5.79
CA LEU A 176 8.79 -8.76 6.46
C LEU A 176 7.62 -8.87 5.49
N VAL A 177 7.05 -10.06 5.35
CA VAL A 177 5.93 -10.34 4.46
C VAL A 177 4.70 -10.68 5.28
N CYS A 178 3.63 -9.93 5.12
CA CYS A 178 2.32 -10.27 5.65
C CYS A 178 1.74 -11.41 4.82
N ASP A 179 1.62 -12.58 5.39
CA ASP A 179 0.96 -13.73 4.76
C ASP A 179 -0.44 -13.90 5.36
N LEU A 180 -1.43 -13.41 4.63
CA LEU A 180 -2.84 -13.43 5.05
C LEU A 180 -3.34 -14.87 5.24
N GLY A 181 -2.88 -15.77 4.36
CA GLY A 181 -3.35 -17.15 4.33
C GLY A 181 -2.84 -18.02 5.47
N THR A 182 -1.67 -17.71 6.02
CA THR A 182 -1.05 -18.52 7.08
C THR A 182 -1.07 -17.85 8.46
N ASP A 183 -1.63 -16.64 8.58
CA ASP A 183 -1.59 -15.83 9.82
C ASP A 183 -0.16 -15.54 10.29
N GLU A 184 0.77 -15.29 9.35
CA GLU A 184 2.18 -15.11 9.66
C GLU A 184 2.72 -13.76 9.18
N LEU A 185 3.63 -13.19 9.95
CA LEU A 185 4.60 -12.22 9.49
C LEU A 185 5.88 -12.99 9.16
N ARG A 186 6.07 -13.32 7.88
CA ARG A 186 7.23 -14.06 7.39
C ARG A 186 8.46 -13.15 7.37
N ARG A 187 9.63 -13.72 7.57
CA ARG A 187 10.89 -12.98 7.49
C ARG A 187 11.74 -13.52 6.36
N LEU A 188 12.18 -12.61 5.51
CA LEU A 188 13.16 -12.85 4.47
C LEU A 188 14.42 -12.06 4.79
N ARG A 189 15.59 -12.58 4.42
CA ARG A 189 16.88 -11.94 4.68
C ARG A 189 17.68 -11.77 3.40
N VAL A 190 18.30 -10.59 3.26
CA VAL A 190 19.27 -10.34 2.19
C VAL A 190 20.57 -11.08 2.50
N VAL A 191 21.07 -11.83 1.54
CA VAL A 191 22.37 -12.52 1.59
C VAL A 191 23.19 -12.18 0.35
N GLU A 192 24.50 -12.12 0.50
CA GLU A 192 25.39 -12.03 -0.65
C GLU A 192 25.52 -13.42 -1.30
N GLY A 193 25.24 -13.50 -2.60
CA GLY A 193 25.30 -14.75 -3.35
C GLY A 193 25.66 -14.54 -4.81
N GLY A 194 26.68 -15.27 -5.31
CA GLY A 194 27.03 -15.27 -6.74
C GLY A 194 27.40 -13.91 -7.35
N GLY A 195 27.79 -12.93 -6.54
CA GLY A 195 28.16 -11.57 -6.98
C GLY A 195 27.00 -10.57 -7.00
N SER A 196 25.81 -10.96 -6.55
CA SER A 196 24.66 -10.07 -6.37
C SER A 196 23.88 -10.42 -5.11
N PRO A 197 23.19 -9.43 -4.49
CA PRO A 197 22.35 -9.67 -3.32
C PRO A 197 21.17 -10.57 -3.68
N GLN A 198 20.86 -11.50 -2.80
CA GLN A 198 19.70 -12.40 -2.93
C GLN A 198 18.82 -12.30 -1.71
N LEU A 199 17.52 -12.57 -1.87
CA LEU A 199 16.57 -12.68 -0.78
C LEU A 199 16.31 -14.17 -0.52
N VAL A 200 16.39 -14.58 0.75
CA VAL A 200 16.14 -15.96 1.17
C VAL A 200 15.17 -16.01 2.34
N GLU A 201 14.40 -17.10 2.43
CA GLU A 201 13.54 -17.35 3.60
C GLU A 201 14.39 -17.43 4.88
N ASP A 202 13.96 -16.77 5.94
CA ASP A 202 14.63 -16.71 7.25
C ASP A 202 13.65 -16.97 8.41
N GLY A 203 12.54 -17.64 8.14
CA GLY A 203 11.55 -18.08 9.12
C GLY A 203 10.41 -17.08 9.33
N VAL A 204 9.78 -17.16 10.49
CA VAL A 204 8.60 -16.36 10.85
C VAL A 204 8.97 -15.39 11.97
N ALA A 205 8.67 -14.11 11.77
CA ALA A 205 8.90 -13.06 12.75
C ALA A 205 7.79 -13.02 13.83
N PHE A 206 6.55 -13.29 13.42
CA PHE A 206 5.40 -13.30 14.33
C PHE A 206 4.28 -14.20 13.78
N ARG A 207 3.57 -14.88 14.69
CA ARG A 207 2.33 -15.63 14.39
C ARG A 207 1.15 -14.91 15.01
N PHE A 208 0.21 -14.51 14.16
CA PHE A 208 -1.03 -13.89 14.62
C PHE A 208 -2.00 -14.95 15.18
N THR A 209 -3.02 -14.49 15.87
CA THR A 209 -4.15 -15.35 16.25
C THR A 209 -4.74 -15.99 14.99
N PRO A 210 -5.01 -17.31 14.99
CA PRO A 210 -5.59 -17.97 13.82
C PRO A 210 -6.86 -17.29 13.32
N GLY A 211 -6.92 -17.00 12.02
CA GLY A 211 -8.00 -16.27 11.38
C GLY A 211 -7.84 -14.75 11.35
N SER A 212 -6.69 -14.21 11.74
CA SER A 212 -6.43 -12.77 11.72
C SER A 212 -6.21 -12.20 10.32
N GLY A 213 -5.49 -12.89 9.47
CA GLY A 213 -5.18 -12.47 8.09
C GLY A 213 -4.38 -11.17 8.02
N PRO A 214 -3.06 -11.16 8.36
CA PRO A 214 -2.23 -9.94 8.24
C PRO A 214 -2.14 -9.49 6.78
N ARG A 215 -2.31 -8.17 6.56
CA ARG A 215 -2.46 -7.62 5.21
C ARG A 215 -1.35 -6.63 4.84
N HIS A 216 -1.26 -5.53 5.54
CA HIS A 216 -0.27 -4.47 5.34
C HIS A 216 0.42 -4.12 6.64
N ALA A 217 1.69 -3.71 6.55
CA ALA A 217 2.51 -3.33 7.70
C ALA A 217 3.28 -2.04 7.43
N ALA A 218 3.57 -1.29 8.49
CA ALA A 218 4.43 -0.11 8.44
C ALA A 218 5.23 0.04 9.73
N PHE A 219 6.51 0.37 9.61
CA PHE A 219 7.34 0.73 10.75
C PHE A 219 7.05 2.14 11.23
N LEU A 220 7.08 2.34 12.54
CA LEU A 220 7.14 3.66 13.11
C LEU A 220 8.49 4.32 12.77
N PRO A 221 8.58 5.68 12.79
CA PRO A 221 9.82 6.39 12.50
C PRO A 221 11.00 6.02 13.42
N ASP A 222 10.72 5.45 14.59
CA ASP A 222 11.75 4.97 15.52
C ASP A 222 12.48 3.70 15.03
N GLY A 223 11.96 3.06 13.97
CA GLY A 223 12.49 1.83 13.39
C GLY A 223 12.42 0.61 14.32
N ARG A 224 11.74 0.74 15.45
CA ARG A 224 11.64 -0.27 16.51
C ARG A 224 10.23 -0.84 16.64
N HIS A 225 9.23 -0.05 16.34
CA HIS A 225 7.84 -0.49 16.39
C HIS A 225 7.25 -0.69 15.00
N LEU A 226 6.39 -1.68 14.88
CA LEU A 226 5.72 -2.10 13.65
C LEU A 226 4.22 -2.17 13.87
N LEU A 227 3.46 -1.60 12.96
CA LEU A 227 2.01 -1.72 12.89
C LEU A 227 1.65 -2.71 11.79
N VAL A 228 0.76 -3.65 12.09
CA VAL A 228 0.20 -4.59 11.12
C VAL A 228 -1.31 -4.51 11.17
N VAL A 229 -1.93 -4.24 10.02
CA VAL A 229 -3.37 -4.34 9.89
C VAL A 229 -3.76 -5.77 9.51
N THR A 230 -4.73 -6.33 10.23
CA THR A 230 -5.25 -7.69 10.00
C THR A 230 -6.63 -7.62 9.37
N GLU A 231 -6.74 -8.12 8.11
CA GLU A 231 -7.95 -7.99 7.30
C GLU A 231 -9.13 -8.77 7.87
N LEU A 232 -8.88 -10.02 8.29
CA LEU A 232 -9.95 -10.96 8.64
C LEU A 232 -10.45 -10.81 10.07
N SER A 233 -9.62 -10.30 11.00
CA SER A 233 -10.01 -9.97 12.37
C SER A 233 -10.39 -8.50 12.57
N ALA A 234 -10.18 -7.65 11.57
CA ALA A 234 -10.45 -6.21 11.59
C ALA A 234 -9.77 -5.46 12.75
N GLU A 235 -8.46 -5.69 12.92
CA GLU A 235 -7.65 -5.11 13.98
C GLU A 235 -6.38 -4.43 13.43
N VAL A 236 -5.80 -3.54 14.22
CA VAL A 236 -4.40 -3.12 14.12
C VAL A 236 -3.63 -3.73 15.28
N VAL A 237 -2.51 -4.37 14.98
CA VAL A 237 -1.59 -4.95 15.94
C VAL A 237 -0.31 -4.12 15.96
N LEU A 238 -0.01 -3.51 17.11
CA LEU A 238 1.24 -2.83 17.36
C LEU A 238 2.23 -3.83 17.95
N GLN A 239 3.41 -3.90 17.37
CA GLN A 239 4.46 -4.84 17.73
C GLN A 239 5.78 -4.12 17.97
N GLU A 240 6.61 -4.64 18.86
CA GLU A 240 8.01 -4.28 19.02
C GLU A 240 8.87 -5.22 18.16
N TRP A 241 9.71 -4.65 17.28
CA TRP A 241 10.62 -5.38 16.41
C TRP A 241 11.99 -5.56 17.06
N GLY A 242 12.38 -6.80 17.34
CA GLY A 242 13.67 -7.16 17.92
C GLY A 242 14.77 -7.50 16.91
N GLY A 243 14.60 -7.16 15.63
CA GLY A 243 15.56 -7.49 14.57
C GLY A 243 15.41 -8.90 13.97
N LYS A 244 14.78 -9.81 14.70
CA LYS A 244 14.51 -11.19 14.26
C LYS A 244 13.07 -11.63 14.54
N GLU A 245 12.56 -11.27 15.68
CA GLU A 245 11.21 -11.59 16.13
C GLU A 245 10.48 -10.30 16.46
N ALA A 246 9.17 -10.31 16.30
CA ALA A 246 8.29 -9.24 16.72
C ALA A 246 7.47 -9.71 17.92
N HIS A 247 7.18 -8.80 18.84
CA HIS A 247 6.39 -9.05 20.03
C HIS A 247 5.20 -8.11 20.07
N GLU A 248 4.00 -8.66 20.30
CA GLU A 248 2.80 -7.84 20.39
C GLU A 248 2.86 -6.93 21.62
N VAL A 249 2.66 -5.63 21.40
CA VAL A 249 2.50 -4.62 22.45
C VAL A 249 1.03 -4.46 22.79
N THR A 250 0.19 -4.25 21.75
CA THR A 250 -1.24 -4.13 21.88
C THR A 250 -1.95 -4.39 20.54
N ARG A 251 -3.25 -4.67 20.61
CA ARG A 251 -4.14 -4.71 19.44
C ARG A 251 -5.41 -3.94 19.69
N VAL A 252 -5.92 -3.28 18.67
CA VAL A 252 -7.11 -2.45 18.76
C VAL A 252 -8.01 -2.70 17.54
N PRO A 253 -9.33 -2.88 17.72
CA PRO A 253 -10.25 -3.02 16.61
C PRO A 253 -10.35 -1.73 15.80
N VAL A 254 -10.41 -1.85 14.47
CA VAL A 254 -10.58 -0.71 13.54
C VAL A 254 -12.04 -0.43 13.20
N ALA A 255 -12.93 -1.35 13.54
CA ALA A 255 -14.37 -1.26 13.25
C ALA A 255 -15.19 -1.55 14.51
N ASP A 256 -16.46 -1.17 14.50
CA ASP A 256 -17.39 -1.54 15.57
C ASP A 256 -17.90 -2.97 15.35
N ARG A 257 -18.27 -3.65 16.44
CA ARG A 257 -18.82 -5.01 16.36
C ARG A 257 -20.16 -5.11 15.61
N SER A 258 -20.81 -3.97 15.45
CA SER A 258 -22.07 -3.83 14.71
C SER A 258 -21.86 -3.59 13.22
N ASP A 259 -20.63 -3.32 12.79
CA ASP A 259 -20.33 -3.09 11.38
C ASP A 259 -20.46 -4.39 10.58
N ASP A 260 -21.00 -4.27 9.36
CA ASP A 260 -21.17 -5.41 8.48
C ASP A 260 -19.84 -5.72 7.76
N ALA A 261 -19.32 -6.93 8.02
CA ALA A 261 -18.14 -7.49 7.37
C ALA A 261 -16.97 -6.49 7.17
N PRO A 262 -16.42 -5.88 8.24
CA PRO A 262 -15.33 -4.93 8.10
C PRO A 262 -14.06 -5.63 7.64
N LEU A 263 -13.48 -5.14 6.53
CA LEU A 263 -12.25 -5.65 5.93
C LEU A 263 -11.22 -4.51 5.79
N PRO A 264 -10.36 -4.28 6.79
CA PRO A 264 -9.29 -3.30 6.68
C PRO A 264 -8.42 -3.53 5.45
N SER A 265 -8.04 -2.44 4.77
CA SER A 265 -7.30 -2.53 3.51
C SER A 265 -5.90 -1.94 3.58
N HIS A 266 -5.78 -0.67 3.86
CA HIS A 266 -4.51 0.06 3.84
C HIS A 266 -4.32 0.87 5.11
N LEU A 267 -3.07 1.14 5.45
CA LEU A 267 -2.70 1.99 6.59
C LEU A 267 -1.65 3.02 6.18
N VAL A 268 -1.73 4.22 6.76
CA VAL A 268 -0.74 5.28 6.58
C VAL A 268 -0.41 5.90 7.92
N LEU A 269 0.88 6.11 8.18
CA LEU A 269 1.40 6.87 9.30
C LEU A 269 1.65 8.32 8.88
N SER A 270 1.14 9.27 9.65
CA SER A 270 1.25 10.70 9.36
C SER A 270 1.83 11.45 10.56
N PRO A 271 3.11 11.86 10.52
CA PRO A 271 3.65 12.78 11.51
C PRO A 271 2.90 14.11 11.46
N GLN A 272 2.56 14.64 12.64
CA GLN A 272 1.88 15.93 12.78
C GLN A 272 2.87 17.03 13.20
N PRO A 273 2.58 18.32 12.93
CA PRO A 273 3.48 19.43 13.29
C PRO A 273 3.80 19.54 14.78
N ASP A 274 2.92 19.04 15.65
CA ASP A 274 3.10 19.02 17.11
C ASP A 274 3.93 17.83 17.61
N GLY A 275 4.45 17.00 16.70
CA GLY A 275 5.19 15.78 16.99
C GLY A 275 4.31 14.56 17.26
N THR A 276 3.00 14.69 17.25
CA THR A 276 2.07 13.55 17.32
C THR A 276 2.20 12.69 16.08
N LEU A 277 2.10 11.39 16.23
CA LEU A 277 2.01 10.44 15.11
C LEU A 277 0.58 9.90 15.02
N LEU A 278 -0.04 10.10 13.87
CA LEU A 278 -1.36 9.54 13.57
C LEU A 278 -1.23 8.32 12.66
N LEU A 279 -2.08 7.34 12.91
CA LEU A 279 -2.31 6.18 12.05
C LEU A 279 -3.72 6.27 11.51
N ASP A 280 -3.86 6.21 10.20
CA ASP A 280 -5.15 6.03 9.53
C ASP A 280 -5.23 4.63 8.93
N VAL A 281 -6.40 4.02 9.02
CA VAL A 281 -6.70 2.71 8.45
C VAL A 281 -7.99 2.79 7.66
N ALA A 282 -7.92 2.44 6.37
CA ALA A 282 -9.11 2.32 5.53
C ALA A 282 -9.83 0.99 5.80
N VAL A 283 -11.16 1.03 5.95
CA VAL A 283 -11.98 -0.14 6.28
C VAL A 283 -13.09 -0.29 5.24
N ARG A 284 -12.98 -1.31 4.41
CA ARG A 284 -13.99 -1.72 3.42
C ARG A 284 -15.21 -2.31 4.14
N GLY A 285 -16.36 -2.29 3.50
CA GLY A 285 -17.66 -2.62 4.11
C GLY A 285 -18.26 -1.38 4.74
N PRO A 286 -17.86 -0.95 5.95
CA PRO A 286 -18.34 0.29 6.57
C PRO A 286 -17.99 1.56 5.79
N GLY A 287 -17.02 1.50 4.86
CA GLY A 287 -16.61 2.65 4.06
C GLY A 287 -15.95 3.76 4.87
N SER A 288 -15.13 3.41 5.86
CA SER A 288 -14.60 4.36 6.83
C SER A 288 -13.06 4.43 6.85
N LEU A 289 -12.54 5.54 7.35
CA LEU A 289 -11.17 5.68 7.86
C LEU A 289 -11.21 5.70 9.38
N ALA A 290 -10.53 4.76 10.02
CA ALA A 290 -10.28 4.77 11.46
C ALA A 290 -8.97 5.50 11.74
N THR A 291 -9.01 6.55 12.57
CA THR A 291 -7.84 7.35 12.93
C THR A 291 -7.43 7.06 14.37
N PHE A 292 -6.16 6.76 14.57
CA PHE A 292 -5.56 6.49 15.88
C PHE A 292 -4.43 7.48 16.16
N ARG A 293 -4.26 7.83 17.45
CA ARG A 293 -3.01 8.40 17.94
C ARG A 293 -2.08 7.27 18.33
N VAL A 294 -0.85 7.30 17.83
CA VAL A 294 0.22 6.40 18.24
C VAL A 294 0.99 7.04 19.38
N SER A 295 1.17 6.32 20.49
CA SER A 295 2.00 6.81 21.60
C SER A 295 3.44 7.03 21.16
N SER A 296 4.04 8.13 21.56
CA SER A 296 5.41 8.50 21.13
C SER A 296 6.49 7.51 21.58
N ASP A 297 6.23 6.76 22.63
CA ASP A 297 7.10 5.70 23.16
C ASP A 297 6.78 4.30 22.58
N GLY A 298 5.85 4.22 21.63
CA GLY A 298 5.41 2.95 21.06
C GLY A 298 4.58 2.07 22.01
N SER A 299 4.09 2.60 23.14
CA SER A 299 3.39 1.80 24.16
C SER A 299 1.92 1.52 23.84
N GLY A 300 1.32 2.22 22.88
CA GLY A 300 -0.11 2.05 22.62
C GLY A 300 -0.69 2.80 21.44
N LEU A 301 -1.98 2.50 21.21
CA LEU A 301 -2.83 3.10 20.18
C LEU A 301 -4.11 3.59 20.83
N GLU A 302 -4.48 4.85 20.58
CA GLU A 302 -5.74 5.45 21.01
C GLU A 302 -6.61 5.73 19.78
N LEU A 303 -7.80 5.11 19.69
CA LEU A 303 -8.76 5.42 18.64
C LEU A 303 -9.35 6.81 18.86
N LEU A 304 -9.08 7.72 17.93
CA LEU A 304 -9.63 9.10 17.96
C LEU A 304 -11.03 9.17 17.32
N GLY A 305 -11.33 8.26 16.42
CA GLY A 305 -12.64 8.15 15.79
C GLY A 305 -12.59 7.53 14.40
N ARG A 306 -13.79 7.48 13.76
CA ARG A 306 -13.97 6.98 12.39
C ARG A 306 -14.66 8.05 11.56
N ALA A 307 -14.27 8.17 10.30
CA ALA A 307 -14.86 9.09 9.34
C ALA A 307 -15.33 8.30 8.11
N TRP A 308 -16.56 8.54 7.65
CA TRP A 308 -17.04 7.99 6.39
C TRP A 308 -16.26 8.59 5.22
N THR A 309 -15.82 7.75 4.29
CA THR A 309 -14.96 8.14 3.18
C THR A 309 -15.71 8.65 1.95
N GLY A 310 -17.02 8.53 1.92
CA GLY A 310 -17.83 8.81 0.73
C GLY A 310 -17.87 7.66 -0.27
N THR A 311 -17.38 6.48 0.12
CA THR A 311 -17.40 5.24 -0.67
C THR A 311 -17.50 4.03 0.28
N SER A 312 -18.14 2.95 -0.19
CA SER A 312 -18.34 1.73 0.60
C SER A 312 -17.10 0.82 0.63
N TRP A 313 -16.16 0.99 -0.32
CA TRP A 313 -15.03 0.08 -0.51
C TRP A 313 -13.69 0.82 -0.66
N PRO A 314 -13.22 1.57 0.38
CA PRO A 314 -11.94 2.26 0.35
C PRO A 314 -10.79 1.25 0.34
N ARG A 315 -10.19 1.00 -0.85
CA ARG A 315 -9.12 0.00 -1.01
C ARG A 315 -7.76 0.56 -0.62
N HIS A 316 -7.49 1.79 -0.99
CA HIS A 316 -6.24 2.51 -0.72
C HIS A 316 -6.51 3.99 -0.52
N PHE A 317 -5.57 4.69 0.09
CA PHE A 317 -5.58 6.15 0.18
C PHE A 317 -4.16 6.69 0.30
N ALA A 318 -3.98 7.94 -0.14
CA ALA A 318 -2.77 8.72 0.07
C ALA A 318 -3.06 9.88 1.02
N VAL A 319 -2.04 10.32 1.77
CA VAL A 319 -2.09 11.54 2.60
C VAL A 319 -1.19 12.57 1.95
N VAL A 320 -1.78 13.68 1.51
CA VAL A 320 -1.12 14.79 0.82
C VAL A 320 -1.02 15.98 1.79
N ASP A 321 0.16 16.56 1.91
CA ASP A 321 0.37 17.78 2.70
C ASP A 321 -0.27 18.96 1.95
N ALA A 322 -1.24 19.60 2.58
CA ALA A 322 -1.93 20.77 2.05
C ALA A 322 -1.40 22.12 2.61
N GLY A 323 -0.32 22.07 3.39
CA GLY A 323 0.24 23.25 4.05
C GLY A 323 -0.53 23.63 5.32
N ASP A 324 0.02 24.55 6.10
CA ASP A 324 -0.55 25.05 7.37
C ASP A 324 -0.97 23.95 8.37
N GLY A 325 -0.29 22.78 8.30
CA GLY A 325 -0.61 21.60 9.11
C GLY A 325 -1.89 20.87 8.69
N ARG A 326 -2.49 21.25 7.55
CA ARG A 326 -3.61 20.49 6.96
C ARG A 326 -3.10 19.31 6.15
N SER A 327 -3.88 18.25 6.10
CA SER A 327 -3.64 17.11 5.23
C SER A 327 -4.92 16.76 4.45
N LEU A 328 -4.76 16.42 3.18
CA LEU A 328 -5.83 15.87 2.36
C LEU A 328 -5.62 14.36 2.20
N LEU A 329 -6.64 13.59 2.55
CA LEU A 329 -6.63 12.15 2.41
C LEU A 329 -7.44 11.80 1.15
N VAL A 330 -6.74 11.30 0.13
CA VAL A 330 -7.33 10.97 -1.16
C VAL A 330 -7.59 9.48 -1.22
N VAL A 331 -8.83 9.08 -1.31
CA VAL A 331 -9.30 7.70 -1.11
C VAL A 331 -9.77 7.10 -2.44
N ALA A 332 -9.23 5.93 -2.77
CA ALA A 332 -9.68 5.10 -3.89
C ALA A 332 -10.85 4.20 -3.45
N GLY A 333 -12.04 4.49 -3.95
CA GLY A 333 -13.27 3.74 -3.71
C GLY A 333 -13.55 2.77 -4.86
N GLU A 334 -13.01 1.56 -4.76
CA GLU A 334 -12.97 0.57 -5.83
C GLU A 334 -14.35 0.27 -6.44
N THR A 335 -15.32 -0.13 -5.62
CA THR A 335 -16.64 -0.58 -6.10
C THR A 335 -17.52 0.56 -6.59
N ASP A 336 -17.32 1.77 -6.08
CA ASP A 336 -18.10 2.94 -6.44
C ASP A 336 -17.50 3.69 -7.65
N SER A 337 -16.33 3.27 -8.12
CA SER A 337 -15.56 3.91 -9.22
C SER A 337 -15.33 5.40 -8.96
N LEU A 338 -15.00 5.74 -7.72
CA LEU A 338 -14.81 7.11 -7.24
C LEU A 338 -13.49 7.28 -6.50
N VAL A 339 -12.82 8.38 -6.77
CA VAL A 339 -11.79 8.94 -5.89
C VAL A 339 -12.41 10.06 -5.08
N ARG A 340 -12.24 10.02 -3.74
CA ARG A 340 -12.83 10.96 -2.79
C ARG A 340 -11.74 11.67 -1.99
N VAL A 341 -12.04 12.85 -1.48
CA VAL A 341 -11.10 13.65 -0.70
C VAL A 341 -11.68 13.94 0.67
N LEU A 342 -10.90 13.70 1.72
CA LEU A 342 -11.18 14.13 3.08
C LEU A 342 -10.11 15.12 3.52
N GLU A 343 -10.47 16.03 4.41
CA GLU A 343 -9.58 17.01 5.01
C GLU A 343 -9.36 16.71 6.48
N ARG A 344 -8.10 16.80 6.91
CA ARG A 344 -7.69 16.85 8.30
C ARG A 344 -7.09 18.22 8.60
N THR A 345 -7.41 18.77 9.77
CA THR A 345 -6.82 20.03 10.26
C THR A 345 -6.11 19.81 11.59
N PRO A 346 -5.20 20.71 12.01
CA PRO A 346 -4.53 20.59 13.32
C PRO A 346 -5.52 20.55 14.50
N GLN A 347 -6.69 21.18 14.36
CA GLN A 347 -7.71 21.24 15.40
C GLN A 347 -8.62 20.00 15.41
N ASN A 348 -8.65 19.25 14.31
CA ASN A 348 -9.47 18.04 14.19
C ASN A 348 -8.68 16.92 13.52
N PRO A 349 -8.11 16.00 14.30
CA PRO A 349 -7.34 14.87 13.76
C PRO A 349 -8.22 13.85 13.01
N ARG A 350 -9.54 13.81 13.28
CA ARG A 350 -10.47 12.99 12.52
C ARG A 350 -10.81 13.68 11.19
N PRO A 351 -10.51 13.05 10.03
CA PRO A 351 -10.74 13.69 8.75
C PRO A 351 -12.24 13.88 8.46
N ARG A 352 -12.56 14.90 7.66
CA ARG A 352 -13.90 15.26 7.22
C ARG A 352 -14.00 15.14 5.71
N LEU A 353 -15.04 14.47 5.20
CA LEU A 353 -15.29 14.36 3.77
C LEU A 353 -15.53 15.75 3.15
N LEU A 354 -14.85 16.00 2.02
CA LEU A 354 -15.04 17.17 1.17
C LEU A 354 -15.92 16.84 -0.05
N GLU A 355 -16.28 17.86 -0.81
CA GLU A 355 -17.06 17.70 -2.05
C GLU A 355 -16.21 17.15 -3.21
N GLY A 356 -14.86 17.29 -3.14
CA GLY A 356 -13.93 16.86 -4.18
C GLY A 356 -14.10 15.38 -4.52
N SER A 357 -14.28 15.10 -5.81
CA SER A 357 -14.37 13.73 -6.34
C SER A 357 -13.95 13.66 -7.80
N ALA A 358 -13.40 12.51 -8.20
CA ALA A 358 -13.13 12.18 -9.60
C ALA A 358 -13.66 10.77 -9.91
N GLN A 359 -14.19 10.61 -11.13
CA GLN A 359 -14.61 9.33 -11.67
C GLN A 359 -13.37 8.60 -12.21
N VAL A 360 -13.08 7.43 -11.69
CA VAL A 360 -12.04 6.51 -12.17
C VAL A 360 -12.61 5.10 -12.08
N PRO A 361 -12.62 4.32 -13.15
CA PRO A 361 -13.11 2.95 -13.07
C PRO A 361 -12.29 2.12 -12.10
N SER A 362 -12.93 1.49 -11.12
CA SER A 362 -12.31 0.58 -10.13
C SER A 362 -10.98 1.06 -9.55
N PRO A 363 -10.89 2.27 -8.95
CA PRO A 363 -9.63 2.78 -8.45
C PRO A 363 -9.15 1.93 -7.26
N ALA A 364 -7.93 1.42 -7.36
CA ALA A 364 -7.35 0.49 -6.38
C ALA A 364 -6.20 1.10 -5.59
N PHE A 365 -5.53 2.12 -6.14
CA PHE A 365 -4.35 2.75 -5.57
C PHE A 365 -4.32 4.25 -5.86
N VAL A 366 -3.79 5.04 -4.93
CA VAL A 366 -3.52 6.47 -5.11
C VAL A 366 -2.05 6.72 -4.77
N LEU A 367 -1.34 7.40 -5.67
CA LEU A 367 0.04 7.82 -5.46
C LEU A 367 0.21 9.30 -5.84
N GLU A 368 0.74 10.10 -4.91
CA GLU A 368 1.18 11.46 -5.22
C GLU A 368 2.47 11.42 -6.02
N ASP A 369 2.53 12.17 -7.14
CA ASP A 369 3.78 12.41 -7.85
C ASP A 369 4.58 13.48 -7.11
N SER A 370 5.54 13.04 -6.30
CA SER A 370 6.41 13.94 -5.53
C SER A 370 7.54 14.58 -6.38
N GLY A 371 7.56 14.30 -7.69
CA GLY A 371 8.68 14.65 -8.56
C GLY A 371 9.95 13.83 -8.25
N VAL A 372 11.03 14.05 -8.99
CA VAL A 372 12.38 13.53 -8.74
C VAL A 372 13.30 14.69 -8.42
#